data_f93f67bf7050f615523d0a9371c3f6bf
#
_entry.id   f93f67bf7050f615523d0a9371c3f6bf
#
_cell.length_a   1.000
_cell.length_b   1.000
_cell.length_c   1.000
_cell.angle_alpha   90.00
_cell.angle_beta   90.00
_cell.angle_gamma   90.00
#
_symmetry.space_group_name_H-M   'P 1'
#
loop_
_entity.id
_entity.type
_entity.pdbx_description
1 polymer ?
#
loop_
_entity_poly.entity_id
_entity_poly.type
_entity_poly.pdbx_seq_one_letter_code
_entity_poly.pdbx_strand_id
1 'polypeptide(L)'
;MSDAKRRDNKGRVLHVGEAQMEDGRYMYRYKDPYGKRKTVYSWRLTSGDLTPSGKRKEVSLREKIREIENNIKRGMYTTDMTVCELVEKYLTTKTGVAYSTRQGYQFVQNLLAKESFGQRKIVEVKTSDAKIFLIQLQESGKGYS
;
A
#
# COMPACT_ATOMS: atom_id res chain seq x y z
N MET A 1 7.45 36.46 -7.02
CA MET A 1 8.39 35.33 -7.23
C MET A 1 7.73 34.34 -8.17
N SER A 2 8.31 34.17 -9.34
CA SER A 2 7.84 33.11 -10.24
C SER A 2 8.35 31.80 -9.69
N ASP A 3 7.43 30.90 -9.31
CA ASP A 3 7.79 29.51 -9.06
C ASP A 3 8.41 28.95 -10.34
N ALA A 4 9.72 28.81 -10.34
CA ALA A 4 10.44 28.20 -11.44
C ALA A 4 9.97 26.75 -11.56
N LYS A 5 9.14 26.48 -12.56
CA LYS A 5 8.64 25.14 -12.82
C LYS A 5 9.81 24.21 -13.08
N ARG A 6 9.93 23.16 -12.27
CA ARG A 6 10.96 22.14 -12.45
C ARG A 6 10.79 21.45 -13.81
N ARG A 7 11.89 21.24 -14.49
CA ARG A 7 11.90 20.60 -15.81
C ARG A 7 12.82 19.39 -15.82
N ASP A 8 12.53 18.46 -16.70
CA ASP A 8 13.41 17.33 -16.96
C ASP A 8 14.54 17.72 -17.93
N ASN A 9 15.43 16.78 -18.24
CA ASN A 9 16.54 16.98 -19.17
C ASN A 9 16.10 17.24 -20.62
N LYS A 10 14.83 17.00 -20.94
CA LYS A 10 14.23 17.30 -22.25
C LYS A 10 13.44 18.62 -22.24
N GLY A 11 13.51 19.38 -21.16
CA GLY A 11 12.83 20.67 -21.01
C GLY A 11 11.34 20.59 -20.67
N ARG A 12 10.80 19.40 -20.40
CA ARG A 12 9.37 19.21 -20.07
C ARG A 12 9.12 19.59 -18.62
N VAL A 13 7.99 20.21 -18.36
CA VAL A 13 7.57 20.58 -16.99
C VAL A 13 7.21 19.34 -16.18
N LEU A 14 7.82 19.22 -15.01
CA LEU A 14 7.50 18.18 -14.03
C LEU A 14 6.37 18.68 -13.13
N HIS A 15 5.41 17.79 -12.85
CA HIS A 15 4.30 18.08 -11.95
C HIS A 15 4.70 17.92 -10.48
N VAL A 16 3.82 18.35 -9.57
CA VAL A 16 4.05 18.18 -8.14
C VAL A 16 4.24 16.70 -7.79
N GLY A 17 5.27 16.40 -7.05
CA GLY A 17 5.64 15.03 -6.68
C GLY A 17 6.56 14.33 -7.69
N GLU A 18 6.62 14.80 -8.93
CA GLU A 18 7.51 14.27 -9.97
C GLU A 18 8.91 14.85 -9.84
N ALA A 19 9.93 14.04 -10.12
CA ALA A 19 11.32 14.47 -10.23
C ALA A 19 12.07 13.54 -11.19
N GLN A 20 13.15 14.04 -11.76
CA GLN A 20 14.10 13.22 -12.50
C GLN A 20 15.38 13.03 -11.67
N MET A 21 15.84 11.77 -11.58
CA MET A 21 17.07 11.42 -10.87
C MET A 21 18.29 11.61 -11.77
N GLU A 22 19.47 11.63 -11.15
CA GLU A 22 20.74 11.77 -11.85
C GLU A 22 21.01 10.66 -12.87
N ASP A 23 20.53 9.45 -12.60
CA ASP A 23 20.64 8.30 -13.50
C ASP A 23 19.67 8.32 -14.68
N GLY A 24 18.80 9.35 -14.76
CA GLY A 24 17.81 9.53 -15.81
C GLY A 24 16.42 8.96 -15.49
N ARG A 25 16.27 8.20 -14.42
CA ARG A 25 14.95 7.71 -14.01
C ARG A 25 14.08 8.86 -13.54
N TYR A 26 12.79 8.70 -13.73
CA TYR A 26 11.78 9.56 -13.16
C TYR A 26 11.23 8.93 -11.90
N MET A 27 10.87 9.76 -10.91
CA MET A 27 10.23 9.31 -9.68
C MET A 27 9.00 10.16 -9.37
N TYR A 28 8.04 9.55 -8.71
CA TYR A 28 6.88 10.23 -8.17
C TYR A 28 6.71 9.86 -6.71
N ARG A 29 6.66 10.90 -5.86
CA ARG A 29 6.43 10.76 -4.41
C ARG A 29 5.01 11.18 -4.08
N TYR A 30 4.34 10.35 -3.33
CA TYR A 30 2.97 10.62 -2.87
C TYR A 30 2.75 10.07 -1.47
N LYS A 31 1.67 10.51 -0.85
CA LYS A 31 1.18 9.90 0.39
C LYS A 31 -0.03 9.03 0.05
N ASP A 32 -0.03 7.82 0.55
CA ASP A 32 -1.19 6.97 0.43
C ASP A 32 -2.33 7.48 1.35
N PRO A 33 -3.56 6.92 1.25
CA PRO A 33 -4.68 7.34 2.09
C PRO A 33 -4.45 7.15 3.59
N TYR A 34 -3.43 6.39 3.98
CA TYR A 34 -3.02 6.18 5.38
C TYR A 34 -1.91 7.11 5.83
N GLY A 35 -1.48 8.04 4.99
CA GLY A 35 -0.42 8.99 5.29
C GLY A 35 1.00 8.46 5.10
N LYS A 36 1.18 7.22 4.65
CA LYS A 36 2.51 6.67 4.35
C LYS A 36 3.06 7.28 3.06
N ARG A 37 4.33 7.68 3.11
CA ARG A 37 5.04 8.16 1.92
C ARG A 37 5.40 6.98 1.04
N LYS A 38 5.07 7.05 -0.24
CA LYS A 38 5.41 6.06 -1.25
C LYS A 38 6.10 6.72 -2.43
N THR A 39 6.94 5.95 -3.10
CA THR A 39 7.66 6.40 -4.29
C THR A 39 7.55 5.34 -5.37
N VAL A 40 7.25 5.77 -6.59
CA VAL A 40 7.29 4.92 -7.78
C VAL A 40 8.28 5.48 -8.78
N TYR A 41 8.87 4.62 -9.59
CA TYR A 41 9.92 4.95 -10.54
C TYR A 41 9.55 4.48 -11.94
N SER A 42 10.05 5.16 -12.95
CA SER A 42 10.04 4.69 -14.33
C SER A 42 11.17 5.32 -15.13
N TRP A 43 11.67 4.59 -16.12
CA TRP A 43 12.62 5.11 -17.10
C TRP A 43 11.97 6.05 -18.12
N ARG A 44 10.64 6.06 -18.17
CA ARG A 44 9.86 6.87 -19.11
C ARG A 44 8.92 7.79 -18.34
N LEU A 45 8.86 9.05 -18.72
CA LEU A 45 7.90 9.99 -18.13
C LEU A 45 6.51 9.83 -18.75
N THR A 46 6.45 9.71 -20.09
CA THR A 46 5.20 9.56 -20.85
C THR A 46 5.25 8.31 -21.71
N SER A 47 4.09 7.87 -22.18
CA SER A 47 3.96 6.72 -23.07
C SER A 47 4.70 6.87 -24.40
N GLY A 48 4.92 8.12 -24.84
CA GLY A 48 5.67 8.43 -26.06
C GLY A 48 7.20 8.35 -25.91
N ASP A 49 7.70 8.22 -24.70
CA ASP A 49 9.15 8.12 -24.47
C ASP A 49 9.70 6.76 -24.85
N LEU A 50 10.92 6.76 -25.38
CA LEU A 50 11.65 5.52 -25.63
C LEU A 50 12.29 5.03 -24.34
N THR A 51 12.33 3.70 -24.19
CA THR A 51 13.07 3.07 -23.08
C THR A 51 14.57 3.21 -23.36
N PRO A 52 15.36 3.70 -22.40
CA PRO A 52 16.81 3.78 -22.58
C PRO A 52 17.44 2.42 -22.90
N SER A 53 18.52 2.45 -23.68
CA SER A 53 19.24 1.24 -24.05
C SER A 53 19.69 0.45 -22.81
N GLY A 54 19.53 -0.86 -22.84
CA GLY A 54 19.90 -1.76 -21.75
C GLY A 54 18.92 -1.77 -20.57
N LYS A 55 17.81 -1.04 -20.65
CA LYS A 55 16.78 -1.00 -19.60
C LYS A 55 15.54 -1.80 -20.01
N ARG A 56 14.88 -2.38 -19.01
CA ARG A 56 13.64 -3.13 -19.24
C ARG A 56 12.51 -2.17 -19.62
N LYS A 57 11.75 -2.53 -20.64
CA LYS A 57 10.54 -1.80 -21.02
C LYS A 57 9.52 -1.88 -19.88
N GLU A 58 9.03 -0.74 -19.45
CA GLU A 58 8.02 -0.64 -18.39
C GLU A 58 7.02 0.47 -18.70
N VAL A 59 5.95 0.50 -17.92
CA VAL A 59 4.91 1.53 -18.00
C VAL A 59 5.51 2.89 -17.62
N SER A 60 5.12 3.96 -18.33
CA SER A 60 5.61 5.31 -18.05
C SER A 60 5.18 5.79 -16.66
N LEU A 61 5.93 6.75 -16.10
CA LEU A 61 5.63 7.30 -14.77
C LEU A 61 4.21 7.88 -14.71
N ARG A 62 3.81 8.66 -15.71
CA ARG A 62 2.49 9.31 -15.72
C ARG A 62 1.35 8.33 -15.88
N GLU A 63 1.55 7.21 -16.56
CA GLU A 63 0.57 6.12 -16.59
C GLU A 63 0.45 5.46 -15.22
N LYS A 64 1.57 5.22 -14.53
CA LYS A 64 1.58 4.70 -13.15
C LYS A 64 0.86 5.65 -12.20
N ILE A 65 1.10 6.95 -12.30
CA ILE A 65 0.44 7.98 -11.47
C ILE A 65 -1.07 7.95 -11.69
N ARG A 66 -1.51 7.89 -12.93
CA ARG A 66 -2.94 7.83 -13.28
C ARG A 66 -3.61 6.60 -12.69
N GLU A 67 -2.96 5.45 -12.77
CA GLU A 67 -3.46 4.22 -12.17
C GLU A 67 -3.56 4.33 -10.64
N ILE A 68 -2.53 4.86 -9.98
CA ILE A 68 -2.51 5.10 -8.54
C ILE A 68 -3.67 6.02 -8.13
N GLU A 69 -3.84 7.14 -8.81
CA GLU A 69 -4.92 8.11 -8.51
C GLU A 69 -6.31 7.49 -8.71
N ASN A 70 -6.49 6.72 -9.77
CA ASN A 70 -7.74 6.02 -10.04
C ASN A 70 -8.05 4.97 -8.96
N ASN A 71 -7.04 4.21 -8.53
CA ASN A 71 -7.20 3.21 -7.48
C ASN A 71 -7.55 3.86 -6.14
N ILE A 72 -6.93 4.99 -5.82
CA ILE A 72 -7.25 5.76 -4.61
C ILE A 72 -8.71 6.26 -4.67
N LYS A 73 -9.14 6.82 -5.78
CA LYS A 73 -10.53 7.30 -5.99
C LYS A 73 -11.55 6.18 -5.86
N ARG A 74 -11.21 4.97 -6.31
CA ARG A 74 -12.09 3.79 -6.22
C ARG A 74 -12.01 3.07 -4.89
N GLY A 75 -11.16 3.52 -3.97
CA GLY A 75 -10.87 2.80 -2.73
C GLY A 75 -10.10 1.50 -2.93
N MET A 76 -9.56 1.28 -4.13
CA MET A 76 -8.80 0.09 -4.53
C MET A 76 -7.31 0.43 -4.58
N TYR A 77 -6.71 0.66 -3.45
CA TYR A 77 -5.28 0.91 -3.37
C TYR A 77 -4.55 -0.26 -2.72
N THR A 78 -3.39 -0.59 -3.28
CA THR A 78 -2.49 -1.55 -2.66
C THR A 78 -1.84 -0.89 -1.45
N THR A 79 -1.92 -1.56 -0.32
CA THR A 79 -1.28 -1.10 0.91
C THR A 79 -0.35 -2.18 1.44
N ASP A 80 0.74 -1.77 2.08
CA ASP A 80 1.61 -2.68 2.80
C ASP A 80 1.05 -3.08 4.17
N MET A 81 -0.19 -2.70 4.46
CA MET A 81 -0.88 -3.01 5.69
C MET A 81 -0.97 -4.53 5.90
N THR A 82 -0.62 -4.97 7.10
CA THR A 82 -0.75 -6.37 7.50
C THR A 82 -2.17 -6.66 7.99
N VAL A 83 -2.49 -7.95 8.12
CA VAL A 83 -3.77 -8.40 8.71
C VAL A 83 -3.92 -7.84 10.14
N CYS A 84 -2.85 -7.88 10.93
CA CYS A 84 -2.84 -7.35 12.30
C CYS A 84 -3.17 -5.86 12.34
N GLU A 85 -2.52 -5.06 11.49
CA GLU A 85 -2.77 -3.61 11.39
C GLU A 85 -4.20 -3.30 10.94
N LEU A 86 -4.75 -4.10 10.01
CA LEU A 86 -6.13 -3.94 9.55
C LEU A 86 -7.12 -4.20 10.68
N VAL A 87 -6.94 -5.28 11.43
CA VAL A 87 -7.80 -5.63 12.57
C VAL A 87 -7.70 -4.56 13.65
N GLU A 88 -6.50 -4.11 13.99
CA GLU A 88 -6.30 -3.02 14.94
C GLU A 88 -7.07 -1.75 14.52
N LYS A 89 -6.94 -1.36 13.26
CA LYS A 89 -7.66 -0.21 12.70
C LYS A 89 -9.17 -0.38 12.77
N TYR A 90 -9.67 -1.55 12.44
CA TYR A 90 -11.10 -1.88 12.52
C TYR A 90 -11.61 -1.77 13.96
N LEU A 91 -10.85 -2.31 14.93
CA LEU A 91 -11.25 -2.30 16.33
C LEU A 91 -11.27 -0.89 16.94
N THR A 92 -10.46 0.04 16.45
CA THR A 92 -10.50 1.45 16.88
C THR A 92 -11.82 2.13 16.51
N THR A 93 -12.55 1.61 15.52
CA THR A 93 -13.86 2.14 15.13
C THR A 93 -15.00 1.67 16.07
N LYS A 94 -14.72 0.66 16.90
CA LYS A 94 -15.72 0.08 17.82
C LYS A 94 -15.73 0.86 19.13
N THR A 95 -16.69 1.75 19.27
CA THR A 95 -16.90 2.56 20.48
C THR A 95 -18.15 2.06 21.23
N GLY A 96 -18.21 2.33 22.54
CA GLY A 96 -19.37 1.99 23.37
C GLY A 96 -19.56 0.49 23.64
N VAL A 97 -18.54 -0.33 23.41
CA VAL A 97 -18.60 -1.78 23.65
C VAL A 97 -18.40 -2.11 25.13
N ALA A 98 -19.03 -3.21 25.58
CA ALA A 98 -18.88 -3.72 26.95
C ALA A 98 -17.43 -4.12 27.26
N TYR A 99 -17.06 -4.09 28.53
CA TYR A 99 -15.70 -4.47 28.98
C TYR A 99 -15.30 -5.87 28.51
N SER A 100 -16.20 -6.85 28.64
CA SER A 100 -15.93 -8.23 28.20
C SER A 100 -15.65 -8.32 26.69
N THR A 101 -16.38 -7.56 25.88
CA THR A 101 -16.16 -7.49 24.45
C THR A 101 -14.79 -6.86 24.11
N ARG A 102 -14.42 -5.82 24.85
CA ARG A 102 -13.11 -5.16 24.72
C ARG A 102 -11.97 -6.13 25.06
N GLN A 103 -12.13 -6.95 26.08
CA GLN A 103 -11.18 -8.01 26.44
C GLN A 103 -11.04 -9.04 25.31
N GLY A 104 -12.14 -9.43 24.69
CA GLY A 104 -12.13 -10.32 23.52
C GLY A 104 -11.36 -9.72 22.35
N TYR A 105 -11.54 -8.44 22.07
CA TYR A 105 -10.80 -7.74 21.03
C TYR A 105 -9.29 -7.71 21.32
N GLN A 106 -8.92 -7.46 22.58
CA GLN A 106 -7.51 -7.47 22.99
C GLN A 106 -6.88 -8.86 22.83
N PHE A 107 -7.63 -9.90 23.12
CA PHE A 107 -7.19 -11.28 22.88
C PHE A 107 -6.91 -11.54 21.41
N VAL A 108 -7.81 -11.13 20.52
CA VAL A 108 -7.65 -11.30 19.06
C VAL A 108 -6.42 -10.53 18.56
N GLN A 109 -6.23 -9.30 19.00
CA GLN A 109 -5.06 -8.48 18.64
C GLN A 109 -3.76 -9.16 19.08
N ASN A 110 -3.69 -9.64 20.32
CA ASN A 110 -2.52 -10.34 20.84
C ASN A 110 -2.23 -11.64 20.08
N LEU A 111 -3.26 -12.37 19.73
CA LEU A 111 -3.15 -13.61 18.97
C LEU A 111 -2.57 -13.33 17.58
N LEU A 112 -3.13 -12.37 16.85
CA LEU A 112 -2.66 -12.00 15.51
C LEU A 112 -1.24 -11.44 15.52
N ALA A 113 -0.84 -10.74 16.58
CA ALA A 113 0.52 -10.22 16.72
C ALA A 113 1.57 -11.35 16.85
N LYS A 114 1.18 -12.51 17.37
CA LYS A 114 2.04 -13.68 17.55
C LYS A 114 2.03 -14.64 16.37
N GLU A 115 0.94 -14.65 15.59
CA GLU A 115 0.77 -15.60 14.49
C GLU A 115 1.32 -15.04 13.18
N SER A 116 1.91 -15.91 12.36
CA SER A 116 2.44 -15.53 11.05
C SER A 116 1.37 -14.96 10.12
N PHE A 117 0.13 -15.43 10.22
CA PHE A 117 -0.99 -14.91 9.44
C PHE A 117 -1.23 -13.42 9.70
N GLY A 118 -1.12 -12.96 10.95
CA GLY A 118 -1.28 -11.55 11.32
C GLY A 118 -0.22 -10.64 10.71
N GLN A 119 0.95 -11.18 10.36
CA GLN A 119 2.05 -10.43 9.76
C GLN A 119 2.01 -10.41 8.24
N ARG A 120 1.10 -11.16 7.61
CA ARG A 120 0.96 -11.17 6.15
C ARG A 120 0.32 -9.89 5.65
N LYS A 121 0.75 -9.43 4.49
CA LYS A 121 0.14 -8.27 3.83
C LYS A 121 -1.26 -8.62 3.32
N ILE A 122 -2.23 -7.73 3.54
CA ILE A 122 -3.63 -7.98 3.13
C ILE A 122 -3.75 -8.26 1.64
N VAL A 123 -2.94 -7.62 0.81
CA VAL A 123 -2.95 -7.81 -0.65
C VAL A 123 -2.55 -9.22 -1.08
N GLU A 124 -1.85 -9.96 -0.21
CA GLU A 124 -1.40 -11.33 -0.44
C GLU A 124 -2.34 -12.38 0.15
N VAL A 125 -3.30 -11.95 0.97
CA VAL A 125 -4.22 -12.85 1.68
C VAL A 125 -5.45 -13.15 0.81
N LYS A 126 -5.74 -14.45 0.66
CA LYS A 126 -6.94 -14.95 0.00
C LYS A 126 -7.93 -15.47 1.03
N THR A 127 -9.20 -15.63 0.65
CA THR A 127 -10.22 -16.20 1.52
C THR A 127 -9.82 -17.59 2.03
N SER A 128 -9.17 -18.40 1.20
CA SER A 128 -8.67 -19.73 1.58
C SER A 128 -7.63 -19.66 2.70
N ASP A 129 -6.76 -18.64 2.70
CA ASP A 129 -5.75 -18.45 3.74
C ASP A 129 -6.38 -18.16 5.10
N ALA A 130 -7.43 -17.32 5.12
CA ALA A 130 -8.18 -17.01 6.32
C ALA A 130 -8.91 -18.26 6.88
N LYS A 131 -9.49 -19.07 6.00
CA LYS A 131 -10.13 -20.33 6.38
C LYS A 131 -9.13 -21.31 6.99
N ILE A 132 -7.97 -21.49 6.38
CA ILE A 132 -6.91 -22.37 6.90
C ILE A 132 -6.46 -21.89 8.28
N PHE A 133 -6.26 -20.59 8.45
CA PHE A 133 -5.90 -20.00 9.74
C PHE A 133 -6.93 -20.30 10.83
N LEU A 134 -8.21 -20.14 10.54
CA LEU A 134 -9.30 -20.44 11.48
C LEU A 134 -9.36 -21.94 11.85
N ILE A 135 -9.15 -22.83 10.88
CA ILE A 135 -9.10 -24.28 11.12
C ILE A 135 -7.91 -24.61 12.03
N GLN A 136 -6.75 -24.06 11.77
CA GLN A 136 -5.54 -24.27 12.60
C GLN A 136 -5.74 -23.77 14.03
N LEU A 137 -6.43 -22.65 14.23
CA LEU A 137 -6.78 -22.14 15.56
C LEU A 137 -7.71 -23.11 16.30
N GLN A 138 -8.70 -23.63 15.62
CA GLN A 138 -9.64 -24.59 16.18
C GLN A 138 -8.95 -25.88 16.59
N GLU A 139 -8.08 -26.42 15.74
CA GLU A 139 -7.29 -27.63 16.01
C GLU A 139 -6.30 -27.43 17.17
N SER A 140 -5.77 -26.23 17.35
CA SER A 140 -4.86 -25.90 18.45
C SER A 140 -5.55 -25.69 19.81
N GLY A 141 -6.88 -25.81 19.88
CA GLY A 141 -7.67 -25.55 21.06
C GLY A 141 -7.88 -24.08 21.41
N LYS A 142 -7.47 -23.15 20.53
CA LYS A 142 -7.65 -21.70 20.68
C LYS A 142 -8.91 -21.20 19.97
N GLY A 143 -9.76 -22.10 19.52
CA GLY A 143 -11.00 -21.77 18.85
C GLY A 143 -12.08 -21.32 19.82
N TYR A 144 -13.17 -20.83 19.26
CA TYR A 144 -14.34 -20.43 20.04
C TYR A 144 -14.89 -21.56 20.87
N SER A 145 -14.96 -21.33 22.15
CA SER A 145 -15.79 -22.11 23.04
C SER A 145 -17.18 -21.48 23.10
#